data_07148429c038075a26a30185abca7a5e
#
_entry.id   07148429c038075a26a30185abca7a5e
#
_cell.length_a   1.000
_cell.length_b   1.000
_cell.length_c   1.000
_cell.angle_alpha   90.00
_cell.angle_beta   90.00
_cell.angle_gamma   90.00
#
_symmetry.space_group_name_H-M   'P 1'
#
loop_
_entity.id
_entity.type
_entity.pdbx_description
1 polymer ?
#
loop_
_entity_poly.entity_id
_entity_poly.type
_entity_poly.pdbx_seq_one_letter_code
_entity_poly.pdbx_strand_id
1 'polypeptide(L)'
;MIMTRNRRVEKGFTLIELLVVIAMLGILAGLLIPAVSYGKFKARVTTCTNNYRQLALAATMYAGDDSKGGLPSFQLPTDSTQLTNFHNLYPWLIGLPMLKAMETHGIAQPQMWYCPLRKRWQDNSTTFQAKFGRPMATIDDLSKFFTDIQKSKYGFVDLNWWVPRRLEGPTTLTYPDASLLPTRLDTPWPSKMDDLTISTRPILSDWMLGSKDTSGDSFTSATGAHAFGGKIRNANSGYADGHVLTHSASSMKWELQVTDGENSYIFY
;
A
#
# COMPACT_ATOMS: atom_id res chain seq x y z
N MET A 1 29.57 -54.85 56.10
CA MET A 1 28.82 -54.81 54.82
C MET A 1 29.28 -53.51 54.11
N ILE A 2 30.25 -53.61 53.17
CA ILE A 2 30.85 -52.46 52.51
C ILE A 2 30.08 -52.26 51.20
N MET A 3 29.31 -51.15 51.11
CA MET A 3 28.60 -50.75 49.88
C MET A 3 29.64 -50.15 48.91
N THR A 4 29.96 -50.82 47.84
CA THR A 4 30.72 -50.28 46.71
C THR A 4 29.82 -49.40 45.88
N ARG A 5 30.10 -48.09 45.95
CA ARG A 5 29.42 -47.04 45.13
C ARG A 5 29.94 -47.13 43.69
N ASN A 6 29.13 -47.64 42.81
CA ASN A 6 29.45 -47.75 41.39
C ASN A 6 29.46 -46.31 40.79
N ARG A 7 30.65 -45.71 40.55
CA ARG A 7 30.82 -44.43 39.85
C ARG A 7 30.53 -44.67 38.37
N ARG A 8 29.37 -44.19 37.90
CA ARG A 8 29.18 -44.06 36.47
C ARG A 8 30.20 -43.06 35.94
N VAL A 9 31.04 -43.48 35.03
CA VAL A 9 31.95 -42.61 34.28
C VAL A 9 31.07 -41.84 33.31
N GLU A 10 30.85 -40.58 33.61
CA GLU A 10 30.20 -39.66 32.65
C GLU A 10 31.20 -39.41 31.50
N LYS A 11 30.76 -39.76 30.29
CA LYS A 11 31.56 -39.50 29.08
C LYS A 11 31.53 -37.98 28.85
N GLY A 12 32.68 -37.31 28.96
CA GLY A 12 32.87 -35.92 28.64
C GLY A 12 32.69 -35.68 27.14
N PHE A 13 32.14 -34.55 26.77
CA PHE A 13 31.97 -34.11 25.39
C PHE A 13 33.34 -33.69 24.82
N THR A 14 33.70 -34.15 23.63
CA THR A 14 34.95 -33.77 23.00
C THR A 14 34.80 -32.41 22.27
N LEU A 15 35.88 -31.64 22.19
CA LEU A 15 35.92 -30.34 21.51
C LEU A 15 35.56 -30.47 20.01
N ILE A 16 35.93 -31.60 19.40
CA ILE A 16 35.63 -31.87 17.99
C ILE A 16 34.14 -32.17 17.76
N GLU A 17 33.48 -32.87 18.67
CA GLU A 17 32.03 -33.11 18.59
C GLU A 17 31.25 -31.79 18.65
N LEU A 18 31.67 -30.89 19.55
CA LEU A 18 31.04 -29.54 19.61
C LEU A 18 31.29 -28.75 18.34
N LEU A 19 32.51 -28.77 17.80
CA LEU A 19 32.89 -28.03 16.62
C LEU A 19 32.11 -28.50 15.38
N VAL A 20 31.95 -29.82 15.19
CA VAL A 20 31.17 -30.39 14.08
C VAL A 20 29.70 -29.97 14.17
N VAL A 21 29.10 -29.99 15.37
CA VAL A 21 27.71 -29.58 15.56
C VAL A 21 27.50 -28.12 15.19
N ILE A 22 28.34 -27.21 15.70
CA ILE A 22 28.19 -25.78 15.35
C ILE A 22 28.43 -25.52 13.87
N ALA A 23 29.36 -26.27 13.22
CA ALA A 23 29.59 -26.16 11.78
C ALA A 23 28.33 -26.58 10.98
N MET A 24 27.72 -27.72 11.34
CA MET A 24 26.46 -28.17 10.71
C MET A 24 25.31 -27.17 10.92
N LEU A 25 25.15 -26.66 12.14
CA LEU A 25 24.13 -25.63 12.45
C LEU A 25 24.36 -24.35 11.66
N GLY A 26 25.64 -23.93 11.48
CA GLY A 26 26.01 -22.78 10.67
C GLY A 26 25.64 -22.93 9.20
N ILE A 27 25.88 -24.10 8.61
CA ILE A 27 25.47 -24.38 7.23
C ILE A 27 23.96 -24.39 7.08
N LEU A 28 23.22 -25.05 7.97
CA LEU A 28 21.76 -25.10 7.95
C LEU A 28 21.16 -23.70 8.11
N ALA A 29 21.67 -22.90 9.06
CA ALA A 29 21.22 -21.53 9.27
C ALA A 29 21.50 -20.65 8.04
N GLY A 30 22.67 -20.80 7.42
CA GLY A 30 23.03 -20.05 6.20
C GLY A 30 22.08 -20.27 5.03
N LEU A 31 21.54 -21.45 4.87
CA LEU A 31 20.54 -21.77 3.83
C LEU A 31 19.12 -21.36 4.24
N LEU A 32 18.79 -21.42 5.53
CA LEU A 32 17.43 -21.13 6.01
C LEU A 32 17.10 -19.63 6.04
N ILE A 33 18.08 -18.76 6.40
CA ILE A 33 17.85 -17.32 6.56
C ILE A 33 17.30 -16.66 5.28
N PRO A 34 17.89 -16.87 4.07
CA PRO A 34 17.36 -16.32 2.83
C PRO A 34 15.95 -16.83 2.50
N ALA A 35 15.70 -18.12 2.72
CA ALA A 35 14.40 -18.75 2.45
C ALA A 35 13.29 -18.17 3.35
N VAL A 36 13.56 -18.01 4.64
CA VAL A 36 12.62 -17.38 5.59
C VAL A 36 12.36 -15.93 5.23
N SER A 37 13.39 -15.18 4.83
CA SER A 37 13.23 -13.77 4.42
C SER A 37 12.32 -13.64 3.21
N TYR A 38 12.47 -14.49 2.21
CA TYR A 38 11.61 -14.53 1.04
C TYR A 38 10.18 -14.99 1.38
N GLY A 39 10.04 -15.98 2.26
CA GLY A 39 8.74 -16.42 2.76
C GLY A 39 7.97 -15.31 3.46
N LYS A 40 8.63 -14.52 4.33
CA LYS A 40 8.05 -13.34 4.97
C LYS A 40 7.63 -12.27 3.96
N PHE A 41 8.44 -12.03 2.93
CA PHE A 41 8.07 -11.13 1.84
C PHE A 41 6.77 -11.57 1.16
N LYS A 42 6.70 -12.85 0.73
CA LYS A 42 5.50 -13.41 0.09
C LYS A 42 4.25 -13.34 0.98
N ALA A 43 4.37 -13.66 2.26
CA ALA A 43 3.26 -13.55 3.21
C ALA A 43 2.72 -12.11 3.31
N ARG A 44 3.59 -11.11 3.36
CA ARG A 44 3.19 -9.69 3.38
C ARG A 44 2.55 -9.24 2.07
N VAL A 45 3.03 -9.73 0.92
CA VAL A 45 2.37 -9.49 -0.38
C VAL A 45 0.96 -10.06 -0.37
N THR A 46 0.76 -11.29 0.11
CA THR A 46 -0.56 -11.91 0.25
C THR A 46 -1.48 -11.09 1.16
N THR A 47 -0.96 -10.60 2.29
CA THR A 47 -1.73 -9.70 3.18
C THR A 47 -2.14 -8.42 2.44
N CYS A 48 -1.23 -7.81 1.68
CA CYS A 48 -1.53 -6.62 0.88
C CYS A 48 -2.64 -6.91 -0.16
N THR A 49 -2.53 -8.02 -0.90
CA THR A 49 -3.56 -8.46 -1.86
C THR A 49 -4.93 -8.65 -1.20
N ASN A 50 -4.96 -9.22 0.01
CA ASN A 50 -6.22 -9.38 0.76
C ASN A 50 -6.79 -8.04 1.23
N ASN A 51 -5.95 -7.07 1.66
CA ASN A 51 -6.41 -5.74 1.99
C ASN A 51 -7.05 -5.06 0.78
N TYR A 52 -6.43 -5.20 -0.42
CA TYR A 52 -6.97 -4.66 -1.67
C TYR A 52 -8.33 -5.26 -2.03
N ARG A 53 -8.48 -6.58 -1.85
CA ARG A 53 -9.77 -7.24 -2.07
C ARG A 53 -10.84 -6.72 -1.12
N GLN A 54 -10.52 -6.55 0.16
CA GLN A 54 -11.45 -6.00 1.14
C GLN A 54 -11.80 -4.54 0.85
N LEU A 55 -10.83 -3.70 0.47
CA LEU A 55 -11.07 -2.32 0.06
C LEU A 55 -11.95 -2.23 -1.19
N ALA A 56 -11.71 -3.08 -2.20
CA ALA A 56 -12.53 -3.13 -3.41
C ALA A 56 -13.97 -3.58 -3.11
N LEU A 57 -14.14 -4.62 -2.29
CA LEU A 57 -15.47 -5.09 -1.86
C LEU A 57 -16.21 -4.03 -1.05
N ALA A 58 -15.53 -3.34 -0.13
CA ALA A 58 -16.14 -2.23 0.63
C ALA A 58 -16.58 -1.09 -0.29
N ALA A 59 -15.80 -0.79 -1.33
CA ALA A 59 -16.18 0.19 -2.34
C ALA A 59 -17.44 -0.22 -3.12
N THR A 60 -17.55 -1.51 -3.45
CA THR A 60 -18.75 -2.07 -4.11
C THR A 60 -19.97 -2.02 -3.18
N MET A 61 -19.81 -2.35 -1.90
CA MET A 61 -20.88 -2.25 -0.90
C MET A 61 -21.35 -0.81 -0.74
N TYR A 62 -20.41 0.13 -0.63
CA TYR A 62 -20.73 1.56 -0.60
C TYR A 62 -21.54 2.00 -1.83
N ALA A 63 -21.09 1.58 -3.03
CA ALA A 63 -21.80 1.91 -4.27
C ALA A 63 -23.21 1.28 -4.35
N GLY A 64 -23.40 0.13 -3.70
CA GLY A 64 -24.73 -0.50 -3.57
C GLY A 64 -25.69 0.29 -2.69
N ASP A 65 -25.19 1.00 -1.70
CA ASP A 65 -25.96 1.87 -0.80
C ASP A 65 -26.12 3.29 -1.36
N ASP A 66 -25.29 3.69 -2.33
CA ASP A 66 -25.42 4.99 -3.00
C ASP A 66 -26.55 4.98 -4.04
N SER A 67 -27.45 5.94 -3.94
CA SER A 67 -28.64 6.02 -4.82
C SER A 67 -28.32 6.15 -6.33
N LYS A 68 -27.08 6.51 -6.67
CA LYS A 68 -26.59 6.68 -8.04
C LYS A 68 -25.55 5.63 -8.43
N GLY A 69 -25.31 4.64 -7.58
CA GLY A 69 -24.26 3.62 -7.79
C GLY A 69 -22.84 4.16 -7.81
N GLY A 70 -22.61 5.32 -7.19
CA GLY A 70 -21.30 5.99 -7.18
C GLY A 70 -20.30 5.30 -6.30
N LEU A 71 -19.07 5.13 -6.79
CA LEU A 71 -17.94 4.60 -6.02
C LEU A 71 -17.47 5.62 -4.97
N PRO A 72 -16.88 5.17 -3.84
CA PRO A 72 -16.45 6.06 -2.76
C PRO A 72 -15.47 7.11 -3.26
N SER A 73 -15.77 8.37 -3.00
CA SER A 73 -14.98 9.52 -3.41
C SER A 73 -15.05 10.61 -2.34
N PHE A 74 -14.29 11.68 -2.51
CA PHE A 74 -14.31 12.86 -1.64
C PHE A 74 -13.97 14.11 -2.44
N GLN A 75 -14.30 15.28 -1.90
CA GLN A 75 -13.92 16.55 -2.52
C GLN A 75 -12.49 16.93 -2.15
N LEU A 76 -11.73 17.39 -3.14
CA LEU A 76 -10.41 17.99 -2.96
C LEU A 76 -10.56 19.51 -2.85
N PRO A 77 -9.81 20.18 -1.95
CA PRO A 77 -9.87 21.63 -1.84
C PRO A 77 -9.38 22.29 -3.12
N THR A 78 -10.09 23.33 -3.53
CA THR A 78 -9.65 24.26 -4.57
C THR A 78 -9.07 25.52 -3.94
N ASP A 79 -7.99 25.40 -3.21
CA ASP A 79 -7.16 26.58 -2.99
C ASP A 79 -6.49 26.94 -4.31
N SER A 80 -6.80 28.12 -4.83
CA SER A 80 -6.30 28.62 -6.13
C SER A 80 -4.77 28.68 -6.19
N THR A 81 -4.09 28.74 -5.05
CA THR A 81 -2.63 28.62 -4.93
C THR A 81 -2.15 27.18 -5.03
N GLN A 82 -3.04 26.19 -4.84
CA GLN A 82 -2.71 24.75 -4.83
C GLN A 82 -3.05 24.06 -6.16
N LEU A 83 -3.87 24.65 -7.02
CA LEU A 83 -4.07 24.18 -8.40
C LEU A 83 -2.83 24.39 -9.28
N THR A 84 -2.00 25.38 -8.98
CA THR A 84 -0.70 25.60 -9.64
C THR A 84 0.41 24.70 -9.09
N ASN A 85 0.24 24.19 -7.87
CA ASN A 85 1.10 23.20 -7.24
C ASN A 85 0.29 21.90 -7.07
N PHE A 86 0.28 21.04 -8.07
CA PHE A 86 -0.45 19.77 -8.12
C PHE A 86 -0.18 18.80 -6.94
N HIS A 87 0.59 19.23 -5.94
CA HIS A 87 0.95 18.45 -4.75
C HIS A 87 -0.23 17.93 -3.92
N ASN A 88 -1.43 18.52 -4.05
CA ASN A 88 -2.62 18.08 -3.33
C ASN A 88 -3.56 17.19 -4.14
N LEU A 89 -3.21 16.90 -5.39
CA LEU A 89 -4.02 16.10 -6.30
C LEU A 89 -3.51 14.65 -6.45
N TYR A 90 -2.64 14.20 -5.56
CA TYR A 90 -2.08 12.86 -5.69
C TYR A 90 -3.10 11.77 -5.37
N PRO A 91 -3.15 10.68 -6.15
CA PRO A 91 -4.10 9.59 -5.92
C PRO A 91 -3.90 8.87 -4.59
N TRP A 92 -2.75 9.01 -3.94
CA TRP A 92 -2.48 8.45 -2.61
C TRP A 92 -2.92 9.34 -1.43
N LEU A 93 -3.55 10.47 -1.69
CA LEU A 93 -4.19 11.27 -0.66
C LEU A 93 -5.62 10.78 -0.43
N ILE A 94 -5.94 10.46 0.81
CA ILE A 94 -7.27 10.02 1.21
C ILE A 94 -7.90 11.05 2.15
N GLY A 95 -9.12 11.48 1.84
CA GLY A 95 -9.88 12.42 2.67
C GLY A 95 -10.58 11.74 3.86
N LEU A 96 -10.76 12.49 4.95
CA LEU A 96 -11.47 11.99 6.14
C LEU A 96 -12.89 11.46 5.84
N PRO A 97 -13.72 12.12 4.99
CA PRO A 97 -15.04 11.60 4.68
C PRO A 97 -15.00 10.19 4.08
N MET A 98 -14.01 9.92 3.22
CA MET A 98 -13.84 8.61 2.62
C MET A 98 -13.42 7.55 3.65
N LEU A 99 -12.51 7.87 4.57
CA LEU A 99 -12.15 6.94 5.65
C LEU A 99 -13.39 6.49 6.42
N LYS A 100 -14.27 7.44 6.76
CA LYS A 100 -15.53 7.17 7.48
C LYS A 100 -16.52 6.37 6.65
N ALA A 101 -16.70 6.71 5.39
CA ALA A 101 -17.55 5.96 4.47
C ALA A 101 -17.09 4.51 4.31
N MET A 102 -15.80 4.27 4.20
CA MET A 102 -15.25 2.92 4.10
C MET A 102 -15.30 2.16 5.43
N GLU A 103 -15.19 2.84 6.57
CA GLU A 103 -15.34 2.23 7.90
C GLU A 103 -16.72 1.60 8.06
N THR A 104 -17.80 2.27 7.67
CA THR A 104 -19.18 1.76 7.72
C THR A 104 -19.39 0.54 6.82
N HIS A 105 -18.52 0.34 5.82
CA HIS A 105 -18.54 -0.78 4.89
C HIS A 105 -17.46 -1.83 5.19
N GLY A 106 -16.98 -1.89 6.44
CA GLY A 106 -16.12 -2.96 6.93
C GLY A 106 -14.61 -2.67 6.99
N ILE A 107 -14.15 -1.48 6.57
CA ILE A 107 -12.75 -1.08 6.65
C ILE A 107 -12.46 -0.38 7.99
N ALA A 108 -12.60 -1.13 9.08
CA ALA A 108 -12.46 -0.58 10.44
C ALA A 108 -11.01 -0.46 10.93
N GLN A 109 -10.06 -1.15 10.30
CA GLN A 109 -8.68 -1.18 10.74
C GLN A 109 -7.82 -0.20 9.94
N PRO A 110 -7.20 0.81 10.58
CA PRO A 110 -6.44 1.84 9.87
C PRO A 110 -5.22 1.31 9.12
N GLN A 111 -4.61 0.19 9.56
CA GLN A 111 -3.47 -0.43 8.88
C GLN A 111 -3.81 -0.98 7.49
N MET A 112 -5.09 -1.20 7.17
CA MET A 112 -5.51 -1.68 5.84
C MET A 112 -5.22 -0.68 4.72
N TRP A 113 -5.07 0.59 5.05
CA TRP A 113 -4.70 1.67 4.14
C TRP A 113 -3.20 1.72 3.83
N TYR A 114 -2.42 0.83 4.46
CA TYR A 114 -0.96 0.81 4.35
C TYR A 114 -0.45 -0.54 3.87
N CYS A 115 0.60 -0.50 3.04
CA CYS A 115 1.26 -1.71 2.58
C CYS A 115 2.08 -2.34 3.71
N PRO A 116 1.88 -3.64 4.06
CA PRO A 116 2.63 -4.31 5.13
C PRO A 116 4.14 -4.42 4.86
N LEU A 117 4.58 -4.19 3.63
CA LEU A 117 5.99 -4.20 3.24
C LEU A 117 6.68 -2.85 3.49
N ARG A 118 5.93 -1.80 3.81
CA ARG A 118 6.43 -0.43 4.02
C ARG A 118 6.41 -0.07 5.50
N LYS A 119 7.30 0.84 5.90
CA LYS A 119 7.40 1.29 7.29
C LYS A 119 6.39 2.38 7.66
N ARG A 120 5.71 2.97 6.68
CA ARG A 120 4.83 4.14 6.91
C ARG A 120 3.81 3.91 8.03
N TRP A 121 3.17 2.74 8.05
CA TRP A 121 2.25 2.40 9.14
C TRP A 121 2.93 2.42 10.51
N GLN A 122 4.09 1.78 10.64
CA GLN A 122 4.84 1.73 11.89
C GLN A 122 5.29 3.12 12.33
N ASP A 123 5.81 3.93 11.40
CA ASP A 123 6.29 5.28 11.66
C ASP A 123 5.12 6.18 12.13
N ASN A 124 3.98 6.13 11.43
CA ASN A 124 2.78 6.87 11.79
C ASN A 124 2.23 6.43 13.16
N SER A 125 2.16 5.13 13.42
CA SER A 125 1.68 4.57 14.69
C SER A 125 2.60 4.94 15.85
N THR A 126 3.91 4.92 15.65
CA THR A 126 4.90 5.35 16.65
C THR A 126 4.74 6.84 16.97
N THR A 127 4.60 7.68 15.95
CA THR A 127 4.38 9.12 16.10
C THR A 127 3.07 9.42 16.82
N PHE A 128 2.01 8.70 16.49
CA PHE A 128 0.71 8.80 17.16
C PHE A 128 0.83 8.42 18.65
N GLN A 129 1.47 7.29 18.93
CA GLN A 129 1.68 6.81 20.30
C GLN A 129 2.51 7.79 21.14
N ALA A 130 3.55 8.37 20.56
CA ALA A 130 4.36 9.39 21.24
C ALA A 130 3.54 10.61 21.63
N LYS A 131 2.56 11.02 20.80
CA LYS A 131 1.73 12.19 21.06
C LYS A 131 0.55 11.91 21.99
N PHE A 132 -0.10 10.76 21.87
CA PHE A 132 -1.36 10.47 22.56
C PHE A 132 -1.24 9.41 23.67
N GLY A 133 -0.06 8.83 23.89
CA GLY A 133 0.22 7.85 24.96
C GLY A 133 -0.40 6.45 24.73
N ARG A 134 -0.98 6.20 23.54
CA ARG A 134 -1.62 4.93 23.20
C ARG A 134 -1.43 4.60 21.72
N PRO A 135 -1.52 3.33 21.31
CA PRO A 135 -1.40 2.93 19.89
C PRO A 135 -2.57 3.47 19.06
N MET A 136 -2.33 3.68 17.77
CA MET A 136 -3.34 3.97 16.76
C MET A 136 -4.08 2.67 16.42
N ALA A 137 -5.39 2.60 16.71
CA ALA A 137 -6.17 1.36 16.61
C ALA A 137 -7.44 1.49 15.75
N THR A 138 -7.98 2.70 15.58
CA THR A 138 -9.27 2.95 14.91
C THR A 138 -9.12 3.93 13.74
N ILE A 139 -10.14 4.01 12.89
CA ILE A 139 -10.22 5.02 11.83
C ILE A 139 -10.29 6.44 12.43
N ASP A 140 -10.90 6.62 13.60
CA ASP A 140 -10.86 7.89 14.32
C ASP A 140 -9.44 8.29 14.74
N ASP A 141 -8.62 7.32 15.13
CA ASP A 141 -7.21 7.59 15.45
C ASP A 141 -6.43 7.99 14.20
N LEU A 142 -6.69 7.34 13.07
CA LEU A 142 -6.08 7.71 11.78
C LEU A 142 -6.53 9.11 11.37
N SER A 143 -7.80 9.43 11.55
CA SER A 143 -8.34 10.78 11.29
C SER A 143 -7.66 11.82 12.18
N LYS A 144 -7.50 11.53 13.49
CA LYS A 144 -6.73 12.37 14.42
C LYS A 144 -5.26 12.51 14.03
N PHE A 145 -4.64 11.46 13.52
CA PHE A 145 -3.28 11.53 13.02
C PHE A 145 -3.17 12.55 11.89
N PHE A 146 -4.11 12.54 10.94
CA PHE A 146 -4.10 13.50 9.84
C PHE A 146 -4.38 14.92 10.34
N THR A 147 -5.40 15.14 11.18
CA THR A 147 -5.78 16.49 11.63
C THR A 147 -4.80 17.09 12.65
N ASP A 148 -4.39 16.31 13.65
CA ASP A 148 -3.69 16.84 14.82
C ASP A 148 -2.16 16.75 14.69
N ILE A 149 -1.66 15.81 13.88
CA ILE A 149 -0.22 15.63 13.65
C ILE A 149 0.17 16.18 12.28
N GLN A 150 -0.46 15.75 11.19
CA GLN A 150 -0.15 16.23 9.85
C GLN A 150 -0.77 17.60 9.53
N LYS A 151 -1.71 18.09 10.37
CA LYS A 151 -2.41 19.37 10.18
C LYS A 151 -3.14 19.45 8.84
N SER A 152 -3.71 18.33 8.39
CA SER A 152 -4.36 18.20 7.10
C SER A 152 -5.71 17.49 7.22
N LYS A 153 -6.64 17.79 6.31
CA LYS A 153 -7.89 17.05 6.11
C LYS A 153 -7.69 15.80 5.23
N TYR A 154 -6.48 15.59 4.73
CA TYR A 154 -6.07 14.49 3.87
C TYR A 154 -4.83 13.85 4.43
N GLY A 155 -4.70 12.55 4.26
CA GLY A 155 -3.52 11.83 4.72
C GLY A 155 -2.89 10.99 3.62
N PHE A 156 -1.58 10.84 3.72
CA PHE A 156 -0.81 9.93 2.88
C PHE A 156 -1.03 8.49 3.31
N VAL A 157 -1.43 7.66 2.33
CA VAL A 157 -1.53 6.20 2.47
C VAL A 157 -0.59 5.50 1.47
N ASP A 158 -0.47 4.19 1.57
CA ASP A 158 0.42 3.41 0.69
C ASP A 158 -0.29 2.82 -0.53
N LEU A 159 -1.42 3.38 -0.90
CA LEU A 159 -2.17 3.02 -2.10
C LEU A 159 -2.59 4.26 -2.88
N ASN A 160 -2.75 4.11 -4.18
CA ASN A 160 -3.40 5.08 -5.03
C ASN A 160 -4.89 4.75 -5.08
N TRP A 161 -5.74 5.76 -4.95
CA TRP A 161 -7.17 5.66 -5.14
C TRP A 161 -7.56 6.37 -6.43
N TRP A 162 -8.03 5.64 -7.42
CA TRP A 162 -8.23 6.11 -8.78
C TRP A 162 -9.64 6.61 -9.07
N VAL A 163 -10.60 6.36 -8.18
CA VAL A 163 -11.97 6.87 -8.37
C VAL A 163 -11.95 8.39 -8.49
N PRO A 164 -12.54 8.96 -9.55
CA PRO A 164 -12.52 10.40 -9.80
C PRO A 164 -13.11 11.21 -8.65
N ARG A 165 -12.45 12.30 -8.29
CA ARG A 165 -12.79 13.20 -7.19
C ARG A 165 -13.15 14.55 -7.75
N ARG A 166 -14.19 15.17 -7.20
CA ARG A 166 -14.53 16.56 -7.55
C ARG A 166 -13.58 17.51 -6.82
N LEU A 167 -13.24 18.59 -7.49
CA LEU A 167 -12.60 19.74 -6.85
C LEU A 167 -13.67 20.60 -6.15
N GLU A 168 -13.36 21.13 -4.94
CA GLU A 168 -14.24 22.10 -4.28
C GLU A 168 -14.35 23.38 -5.09
N GLY A 169 -15.54 24.02 -5.16
CA GLY A 169 -15.78 25.27 -5.86
C GLY A 169 -16.67 25.14 -7.10
N PRO A 170 -16.77 26.19 -7.92
CA PRO A 170 -17.67 26.23 -9.07
C PRO A 170 -17.18 25.38 -10.26
N THR A 171 -16.09 24.62 -10.10
CA THR A 171 -15.50 23.84 -11.18
C THR A 171 -16.22 22.50 -11.32
N THR A 172 -16.40 22.02 -12.55
CA THR A 172 -16.84 20.66 -12.87
C THR A 172 -15.68 19.68 -12.99
N LEU A 173 -14.44 20.14 -12.71
CA LEU A 173 -13.22 19.33 -12.86
C LEU A 173 -13.21 18.18 -11.87
N THR A 174 -12.80 17.03 -12.35
CA THR A 174 -12.56 15.82 -11.57
C THR A 174 -11.08 15.47 -11.61
N TYR A 175 -10.63 14.62 -10.69
CA TYR A 175 -9.27 14.13 -10.66
C TYR A 175 -9.27 12.65 -10.22
N PRO A 176 -8.48 11.76 -10.82
CA PRO A 176 -7.61 11.99 -11.98
C PRO A 176 -8.40 12.24 -13.27
N ASP A 177 -7.89 13.11 -14.14
CA ASP A 177 -8.51 13.49 -15.40
C ASP A 177 -7.40 13.75 -16.44
N ALA A 178 -7.56 13.19 -17.64
CA ALA A 178 -6.60 13.34 -18.73
C ALA A 178 -6.45 14.80 -19.21
N SER A 179 -7.48 15.66 -18.98
CA SER A 179 -7.41 17.09 -19.31
C SER A 179 -6.51 17.88 -18.36
N LEU A 180 -6.24 17.36 -17.16
CA LEU A 180 -5.43 18.02 -16.14
C LEU A 180 -3.98 17.54 -16.13
N LEU A 181 -3.76 16.25 -16.34
CA LEU A 181 -2.43 15.62 -16.31
C LEU A 181 -2.32 14.59 -17.44
N PRO A 182 -1.14 14.45 -18.05
CA PRO A 182 -0.92 13.41 -19.04
C PRO A 182 -1.19 12.02 -18.47
N THR A 183 -2.03 11.25 -19.17
CA THR A 183 -2.34 9.85 -18.89
C THR A 183 -1.90 8.98 -20.06
N ARG A 184 -1.55 7.72 -19.78
CA ARG A 184 -1.17 6.77 -20.84
C ARG A 184 -2.35 6.35 -21.70
N LEU A 185 -3.51 6.23 -21.10
CA LEU A 185 -4.74 5.81 -21.79
C LEU A 185 -5.80 6.91 -21.67
N ASP A 186 -6.52 7.15 -22.74
CA ASP A 186 -7.62 8.13 -22.79
C ASP A 186 -8.92 7.63 -22.12
N THR A 187 -8.98 6.35 -21.76
CA THR A 187 -10.15 5.78 -21.07
C THR A 187 -10.23 6.28 -19.65
N PRO A 188 -11.39 6.78 -19.20
CA PRO A 188 -11.56 7.30 -17.85
C PRO A 188 -11.46 6.19 -16.79
N TRP A 189 -11.11 6.57 -15.56
CA TRP A 189 -11.26 5.68 -14.41
C TRP A 189 -12.73 5.57 -14.01
N PRO A 190 -13.17 4.42 -13.48
CA PRO A 190 -14.57 4.22 -13.11
C PRO A 190 -14.96 5.12 -11.93
N SER A 191 -16.15 5.71 -12.03
CA SER A 191 -16.77 6.54 -10.99
C SER A 191 -18.01 5.89 -10.41
N LYS A 192 -18.60 4.91 -11.12
CA LYS A 192 -19.82 4.18 -10.78
C LYS A 192 -19.69 2.71 -11.15
N MET A 193 -20.59 1.92 -10.58
CA MET A 193 -20.65 0.47 -10.83
C MET A 193 -21.10 0.09 -12.26
N ASP A 194 -21.77 0.97 -12.98
CA ASP A 194 -22.21 0.76 -14.36
C ASP A 194 -21.23 1.31 -15.41
N ASP A 195 -20.09 1.86 -15.01
CA ASP A 195 -19.08 2.35 -15.93
C ASP A 195 -18.44 1.20 -16.73
N LEU A 196 -18.29 1.36 -18.05
CA LEU A 196 -17.72 0.35 -18.95
C LEU A 196 -16.27 -0.05 -18.60
N THR A 197 -15.57 0.79 -17.84
CA THR A 197 -14.16 0.57 -17.45
C THR A 197 -14.01 -0.14 -16.11
N ILE A 198 -15.10 -0.57 -15.47
CA ILE A 198 -15.11 -1.09 -14.10
C ILE A 198 -14.23 -2.34 -13.89
N SER A 199 -14.10 -3.17 -14.90
CA SER A 199 -13.27 -4.39 -14.88
C SER A 199 -11.90 -4.22 -15.56
N THR A 200 -11.67 -3.11 -16.25
CA THR A 200 -10.44 -2.87 -17.04
C THR A 200 -9.56 -1.77 -16.45
N ARG A 201 -10.14 -0.86 -15.66
CA ARG A 201 -9.42 0.19 -14.95
C ARG A 201 -9.52 -0.05 -13.45
N PRO A 202 -8.42 -0.06 -12.71
CA PRO A 202 -8.46 -0.26 -11.26
C PRO A 202 -9.07 0.95 -10.55
N ILE A 203 -9.69 0.70 -9.39
CA ILE A 203 -10.10 1.75 -8.45
C ILE A 203 -9.02 2.03 -7.40
N LEU A 204 -8.12 1.09 -7.19
CA LEU A 204 -6.96 1.25 -6.31
C LEU A 204 -5.75 0.50 -6.84
N SER A 205 -4.55 1.00 -6.57
CA SER A 205 -3.29 0.33 -6.88
C SER A 205 -2.23 0.59 -5.81
N ASP A 206 -1.19 -0.22 -5.77
CA ASP A 206 -0.03 0.06 -4.92
C ASP A 206 0.56 1.43 -5.27
N TRP A 207 0.95 2.17 -4.25
CA TRP A 207 1.70 3.39 -4.46
C TRP A 207 3.07 3.06 -5.06
N MET A 208 3.31 3.57 -6.24
CA MET A 208 4.58 3.46 -6.95
C MET A 208 4.83 4.74 -7.74
N LEU A 209 5.97 5.36 -7.49
CA LEU A 209 6.39 6.59 -8.16
C LEU A 209 7.78 6.38 -8.74
N GLY A 210 8.01 6.86 -9.96
CA GLY A 210 9.31 6.72 -10.60
C GLY A 210 9.40 7.39 -11.95
N SER A 211 10.55 7.21 -12.61
CA SER A 211 10.81 7.68 -13.97
C SER A 211 10.52 6.59 -14.97
N LYS A 212 9.97 6.95 -16.13
CA LYS A 212 9.78 6.01 -17.24
C LYS A 212 10.97 6.00 -18.22
N ASP A 213 11.05 4.95 -19.01
CA ASP A 213 11.91 4.90 -20.19
C ASP A 213 11.46 5.95 -21.21
N THR A 214 12.40 6.63 -21.85
CA THR A 214 12.13 7.65 -22.87
C THR A 214 11.46 7.06 -24.12
N SER A 215 11.69 5.78 -24.41
CA SER A 215 11.20 5.06 -25.58
C SER A 215 10.04 4.10 -25.26
N GLY A 216 9.63 3.98 -24.01
CA GLY A 216 8.66 2.98 -23.58
C GLY A 216 7.76 3.39 -22.42
N ASP A 217 6.89 2.47 -22.01
CA ASP A 217 5.91 2.63 -20.94
C ASP A 217 6.39 2.07 -19.60
N SER A 218 7.54 1.40 -19.57
CA SER A 218 8.09 0.76 -18.36
C SER A 218 8.91 1.74 -17.52
N PHE A 219 9.06 1.46 -16.23
CA PHE A 219 9.88 2.29 -15.37
C PHE A 219 11.38 1.96 -15.52
N THR A 220 12.22 3.00 -15.40
CA THR A 220 13.69 2.85 -15.32
C THR A 220 14.17 2.86 -13.89
N SER A 221 13.58 3.73 -13.05
CA SER A 221 13.80 3.77 -11.61
C SER A 221 12.47 4.07 -10.93
N ALA A 222 12.19 3.39 -9.84
CA ALA A 222 10.97 3.62 -9.08
C ALA A 222 11.12 3.27 -7.61
N THR A 223 10.27 3.88 -6.79
CA THR A 223 10.11 3.59 -5.37
C THR A 223 8.65 3.25 -5.09
N GLY A 224 8.42 2.45 -4.06
CA GLY A 224 7.08 2.00 -3.71
C GLY A 224 6.82 0.56 -4.11
N ALA A 225 5.55 0.21 -4.35
CA ALA A 225 5.12 -1.16 -4.66
C ALA A 225 5.73 -2.22 -3.70
N HIS A 226 5.87 -3.45 -4.14
CA HIS A 226 6.46 -4.53 -3.34
C HIS A 226 7.92 -4.76 -3.75
N ALA A 227 8.86 -4.22 -2.96
CA ALA A 227 10.29 -4.38 -3.18
C ALA A 227 10.88 -5.50 -2.32
N PHE A 228 11.84 -6.26 -2.89
CA PHE A 228 12.64 -7.27 -2.20
C PHE A 228 14.05 -7.32 -2.78
N GLY A 229 15.06 -7.27 -1.90
CA GLY A 229 16.47 -7.24 -2.31
C GLY A 229 16.83 -5.98 -3.12
N GLY A 230 16.24 -4.83 -2.77
CA GLY A 230 16.48 -3.55 -3.45
C GLY A 230 15.82 -3.41 -4.82
N LYS A 231 14.98 -4.38 -5.24
CA LYS A 231 14.29 -4.36 -6.54
C LYS A 231 12.78 -4.49 -6.35
N ILE A 232 12.02 -3.72 -7.12
CA ILE A 232 10.57 -3.90 -7.22
C ILE A 232 10.31 -5.27 -7.86
N ARG A 233 9.42 -6.04 -7.26
CA ARG A 233 9.03 -7.39 -7.70
C ARG A 233 7.66 -7.42 -8.33
N ASN A 234 6.71 -6.78 -7.69
CA ASN A 234 5.32 -6.71 -8.15
C ASN A 234 4.58 -5.53 -7.53
N ALA A 235 3.41 -5.21 -8.07
CA ALA A 235 2.42 -4.31 -7.50
C ALA A 235 1.02 -4.91 -7.67
N ASN A 236 0.11 -4.55 -6.77
CA ASN A 236 -1.29 -4.95 -6.86
C ASN A 236 -2.16 -3.83 -7.42
N SER A 237 -3.20 -4.22 -8.13
CA SER A 237 -4.30 -3.35 -8.55
C SER A 237 -5.62 -4.01 -8.21
N GLY A 238 -6.53 -3.27 -7.56
CA GLY A 238 -7.87 -3.72 -7.19
C GLY A 238 -8.93 -3.04 -8.04
N TYR A 239 -9.94 -3.79 -8.43
CA TYR A 239 -11.01 -3.37 -9.34
C TYR A 239 -12.35 -3.35 -8.62
N ALA A 240 -13.28 -2.56 -9.10
CA ALA A 240 -14.56 -2.37 -8.43
C ALA A 240 -15.47 -3.62 -8.45
N ASP A 241 -15.20 -4.59 -9.32
CA ASP A 241 -15.86 -5.91 -9.31
C ASP A 241 -15.28 -6.88 -8.24
N GLY A 242 -14.31 -6.41 -7.44
CA GLY A 242 -13.70 -7.14 -6.34
C GLY A 242 -12.47 -7.98 -6.71
N HIS A 243 -12.11 -8.09 -8.00
CA HIS A 243 -10.89 -8.81 -8.35
C HIS A 243 -9.62 -7.98 -8.07
N VAL A 244 -8.52 -8.67 -7.84
CA VAL A 244 -7.19 -8.05 -7.64
C VAL A 244 -6.20 -8.72 -8.59
N LEU A 245 -5.50 -7.91 -9.37
CA LEU A 245 -4.38 -8.34 -10.20
C LEU A 245 -3.05 -7.99 -9.53
N THR A 246 -2.10 -8.91 -9.62
CA THR A 246 -0.71 -8.68 -9.21
C THR A 246 0.14 -8.56 -10.47
N HIS A 247 0.65 -7.36 -10.73
CA HIS A 247 1.50 -7.07 -11.88
C HIS A 247 2.96 -7.38 -11.53
N SER A 248 3.67 -8.10 -12.40
CA SER A 248 5.12 -8.26 -12.30
C SER A 248 5.83 -6.95 -12.65
N ALA A 249 7.05 -6.75 -12.17
CA ALA A 249 7.83 -5.55 -12.50
C ALA A 249 7.96 -5.29 -14.02
N SER A 250 8.02 -6.35 -14.82
CA SER A 250 8.13 -6.24 -16.29
C SER A 250 6.80 -5.92 -17.00
N SER A 251 5.67 -6.09 -16.33
CA SER A 251 4.33 -5.83 -16.89
C SER A 251 3.72 -4.50 -16.47
N MET A 252 4.31 -3.82 -15.49
CA MET A 252 3.85 -2.51 -15.01
C MET A 252 4.06 -1.45 -16.07
N LYS A 253 3.07 -0.58 -16.23
CA LYS A 253 3.08 0.56 -17.16
C LYS A 253 2.82 1.85 -16.39
N TRP A 254 3.31 2.98 -16.92
CA TRP A 254 2.93 4.27 -16.36
C TRP A 254 1.46 4.58 -16.69
N GLU A 255 0.78 5.26 -15.80
CA GLU A 255 -0.63 5.58 -15.99
C GLU A 255 -0.92 7.08 -15.87
N LEU A 256 -0.17 7.77 -15.01
CA LEU A 256 -0.34 9.19 -14.76
C LEU A 256 1.02 9.84 -14.60
N GLN A 257 1.27 10.95 -15.31
CA GLN A 257 2.43 11.79 -15.08
C GLN A 257 2.11 12.81 -13.99
N VAL A 258 2.96 12.90 -12.99
CA VAL A 258 2.85 13.88 -11.91
C VAL A 258 3.83 15.01 -12.20
N THR A 259 3.34 16.23 -12.25
CA THR A 259 4.17 17.41 -12.54
C THR A 259 4.66 18.03 -11.23
N ASP A 260 5.77 17.58 -10.72
CA ASP A 260 6.50 18.21 -9.60
C ASP A 260 7.89 18.72 -9.99
N GLY A 261 8.07 19.02 -11.28
CA GLY A 261 9.33 19.56 -11.85
C GLY A 261 10.31 18.49 -12.32
N GLU A 262 10.11 17.22 -11.97
CA GLU A 262 10.85 16.07 -12.48
C GLU A 262 9.90 15.15 -13.25
N ASN A 263 10.41 14.35 -14.18
CA ASN A 263 9.62 13.38 -14.94
C ASN A 263 9.16 12.23 -14.04
N SER A 264 8.22 12.52 -13.13
CA SER A 264 7.68 11.56 -12.18
C SER A 264 6.37 10.96 -12.70
N TYR A 265 6.28 9.65 -12.69
CA TYR A 265 5.16 8.87 -13.20
C TYR A 265 4.65 7.90 -12.13
N ILE A 266 3.34 7.68 -12.10
CA ILE A 266 2.69 6.64 -11.30
C ILE A 266 2.50 5.42 -12.19
N PHE A 267 2.82 4.25 -11.65
CA PHE A 267 2.78 2.95 -12.35
C PHE A 267 1.83 1.98 -11.62
N TYR A 268 1.23 1.09 -12.38
CA TYR A 268 0.65 -0.17 -11.93
C TYR A 268 0.62 -1.22 -13.03
#